data_8adc0de8e040c98e6a115a3185ab0aa0
#
_entry.id   8adc0de8e040c98e6a115a3185ab0aa0
#
_cell.length_a   1.000
_cell.length_b   1.000
_cell.length_c   1.000
_cell.angle_alpha   90.00
_cell.angle_beta   90.00
_cell.angle_gamma   90.00
#
_symmetry.space_group_name_H-M   'P 1'
#
loop_
_entity.id
_entity.type
_entity.pdbx_description
1 polymer ?
#
loop_
_entity_poly.entity_id
_entity_poly.type
_entity_poly.pdbx_seq_one_letter_code
_entity_poly.pdbx_strand_id
1 'polypeptide(L)'
;MQLNKYQERIIEIGRKKSAKLVLPEKNDPRVSLAKRQLRELGYDLLEQEDFRHMEPQYREILEQDRFFHKMSAQTKKNYMESPLNFSMMMVSNGDADGVVAGAVTSTRDVLRAAIRIVGIKAESRWVSSSFFMISPAADLAYTFADCGVIPEPSSDQLASIAGESAILHRLLTGEEPRVAFLSFSTKGSANHHRVSHIREAIITFA
;
A
#
# COMPACT_ATOMS: atom_id res chain seq x y z
N MET A 1 8.41 18.84 15.67
CA MET A 1 8.27 19.01 14.19
C MET A 1 6.91 19.67 13.95
N GLN A 2 6.86 20.78 13.24
CA GLN A 2 5.57 21.42 12.92
C GLN A 2 4.93 20.62 11.76
N LEU A 3 3.77 20.04 12.03
CA LEU A 3 3.00 19.29 11.04
C LEU A 3 2.23 20.25 10.13
N ASN A 4 2.04 19.88 8.87
CA ASN A 4 1.14 20.61 7.97
C ASN A 4 -0.29 20.06 8.05
N LYS A 5 -1.26 20.80 7.49
CA LYS A 5 -2.70 20.46 7.55
C LYS A 5 -3.02 19.04 7.07
N TYR A 6 -2.31 18.51 6.08
CA TYR A 6 -2.53 17.17 5.54
C TYR A 6 -1.95 16.08 6.47
N GLN A 7 -0.77 16.34 7.06
CA GLN A 7 -0.17 15.45 8.04
C GLN A 7 -1.03 15.37 9.31
N GLU A 8 -1.53 16.51 9.81
CA GLU A 8 -2.45 16.55 10.94
C GLU A 8 -3.72 15.76 10.67
N ARG A 9 -4.32 15.91 9.50
CA ARG A 9 -5.50 15.16 9.08
C ARG A 9 -5.24 13.66 9.03
N ILE A 10 -4.13 13.22 8.42
CA ILE A 10 -3.78 11.80 8.32
C ILE A 10 -3.62 11.19 9.72
N ILE A 11 -2.94 11.89 10.62
CA ILE A 11 -2.75 11.46 12.00
C ILE A 11 -4.10 11.38 12.72
N GLU A 12 -4.96 12.36 12.55
CA GLU A 12 -6.30 12.37 13.18
C GLU A 12 -7.16 11.20 12.69
N ILE A 13 -7.18 10.91 11.39
CA ILE A 13 -7.92 9.78 10.82
C ILE A 13 -7.39 8.46 11.39
N GLY A 14 -6.06 8.28 11.42
CA GLY A 14 -5.43 7.07 11.96
C GLY A 14 -5.76 6.85 13.43
N ARG A 15 -5.73 7.91 14.23
CA ARG A 15 -6.08 7.85 15.66
C ARG A 15 -7.56 7.49 15.88
N LYS A 16 -8.48 8.09 15.13
CA LYS A 16 -9.92 7.80 15.25
C LYS A 16 -10.25 6.34 14.93
N LYS A 17 -9.47 5.70 14.07
CA LYS A 17 -9.65 4.28 13.71
C LYS A 17 -9.01 3.33 14.72
N SER A 18 -8.19 3.82 15.68
CA SER A 18 -7.40 2.98 16.59
C SER A 18 -6.62 1.89 15.85
N ALA A 19 -6.06 2.23 14.69
CA ALA A 19 -5.43 1.27 13.80
C ALA A 19 -4.21 0.62 14.44
N LYS A 20 -4.14 -0.71 14.38
CA LYS A 20 -3.04 -1.54 14.87
C LYS A 20 -2.02 -1.73 13.75
N LEU A 21 -0.82 -1.23 13.94
CA LEU A 21 0.22 -1.23 12.91
C LEU A 21 1.40 -2.12 13.31
N VAL A 22 2.01 -2.76 12.31
CA VAL A 22 3.25 -3.53 12.45
C VAL A 22 4.35 -2.91 11.61
N LEU A 23 5.53 -2.70 12.20
CA LEU A 23 6.74 -2.27 11.52
C LEU A 23 7.80 -3.38 11.68
N PRO A 24 7.96 -4.27 10.67
CA PRO A 24 8.75 -5.50 10.81
C PRO A 24 10.26 -5.29 10.87
N GLU A 25 10.78 -4.18 10.38
CA GLU A 25 12.21 -3.93 10.17
C GLU A 25 12.88 -3.34 11.42
N LYS A 26 12.73 -4.03 12.56
CA LYS A 26 13.11 -3.57 13.91
C LYS A 26 14.58 -3.22 14.10
N ASN A 27 15.47 -3.76 13.27
CA ASN A 27 16.91 -3.51 13.37
C ASN A 27 17.37 -2.22 12.66
N ASP A 28 16.47 -1.52 11.96
CA ASP A 28 16.77 -0.25 11.31
C ASP A 28 16.53 0.92 12.30
N PRO A 29 17.52 1.82 12.50
CA PRO A 29 17.38 2.93 13.44
C PRO A 29 16.28 3.93 13.04
N ARG A 30 15.97 4.07 11.74
CA ARG A 30 14.88 4.92 11.25
C ARG A 30 13.54 4.36 11.67
N VAL A 31 13.37 3.04 11.58
CA VAL A 31 12.15 2.33 12.01
C VAL A 31 11.99 2.41 13.52
N SER A 32 13.08 2.26 14.28
CA SER A 32 13.04 2.40 15.73
C SER A 32 12.63 3.82 16.17
N LEU A 33 13.14 4.84 15.48
CA LEU A 33 12.73 6.23 15.69
C LEU A 33 11.25 6.44 15.35
N ALA A 34 10.81 5.92 14.19
CA ALA A 34 9.41 6.01 13.75
C ALA A 34 8.45 5.34 14.75
N LYS A 35 8.78 4.14 15.24
CA LYS A 35 7.99 3.47 16.28
C LYS A 35 7.80 4.33 17.52
N ARG A 36 8.87 4.95 18.01
CA ARG A 36 8.80 5.85 19.17
C ARG A 36 7.86 7.02 18.91
N GLN A 37 8.04 7.72 17.77
CA GLN A 37 7.21 8.87 17.39
C GLN A 37 5.73 8.49 17.22
N LEU A 38 5.44 7.34 16.60
CA LEU A 38 4.07 6.86 16.43
C LEU A 38 3.40 6.54 17.77
N ARG A 39 4.14 5.93 18.74
CA ARG A 39 3.62 5.71 20.10
C ARG A 39 3.33 7.01 20.83
N GLU A 40 4.22 8.01 20.71
CA GLU A 40 4.00 9.35 21.26
C GLU A 40 2.76 10.02 20.64
N LEU A 41 2.46 9.73 19.38
CA LEU A 41 1.25 10.16 18.69
C LEU A 41 0.01 9.33 19.06
N GLY A 42 0.13 8.29 19.88
CA GLY A 42 -0.98 7.47 20.37
C GLY A 42 -1.41 6.36 19.43
N TYR A 43 -0.54 5.91 18.52
CA TYR A 43 -0.80 4.73 17.69
C TYR A 43 -0.50 3.43 18.45
N ASP A 44 -1.33 2.41 18.18
CA ASP A 44 -1.11 1.05 18.66
C ASP A 44 -0.14 0.32 17.72
N LEU A 45 1.07 0.06 18.21
CA LEU A 45 2.10 -0.64 17.46
C LEU A 45 2.29 -2.04 18.02
N LEU A 46 1.96 -3.03 17.21
CA LEU A 46 2.09 -4.44 17.59
C LEU A 46 3.53 -4.92 17.36
N GLU A 47 4.01 -5.73 18.29
CA GLU A 47 5.28 -6.43 18.15
C GLU A 47 5.02 -7.89 17.74
N GLN A 48 5.77 -8.39 16.79
CA GLN A 48 5.59 -9.75 16.25
C GLN A 48 5.80 -10.84 17.28
N GLU A 49 6.65 -10.56 18.25
CA GLU A 49 6.97 -11.48 19.34
C GLU A 49 5.74 -11.85 20.16
N ASP A 50 4.81 -10.93 20.37
CA ASP A 50 3.58 -11.15 21.11
C ASP A 50 2.60 -12.09 20.39
N PHE A 51 2.77 -12.22 19.07
CA PHE A 51 1.92 -13.05 18.21
C PHE A 51 2.54 -14.38 17.77
N ARG A 52 3.71 -14.76 18.30
CA ARG A 52 4.36 -16.03 17.92
C ARG A 52 3.52 -17.26 18.24
N HIS A 53 2.67 -17.20 19.24
CA HIS A 53 1.72 -18.25 19.59
C HIS A 53 0.65 -18.49 18.50
N MET A 54 0.42 -17.52 17.58
CA MET A 54 -0.52 -17.61 16.46
C MET A 54 0.07 -18.33 15.25
N GLU A 55 1.35 -18.70 15.25
CA GLU A 55 2.03 -19.35 14.12
C GLU A 55 1.27 -20.53 13.53
N PRO A 56 0.65 -21.45 14.32
CA PRO A 56 -0.14 -22.54 13.76
C PRO A 56 -1.30 -22.07 12.88
N GLN A 57 -2.05 -21.04 13.33
CA GLN A 57 -3.17 -20.47 12.57
C GLN A 57 -2.68 -19.77 11.28
N TYR A 58 -1.58 -19.01 11.37
CA TYR A 58 -0.99 -18.37 10.19
C TYR A 58 -0.50 -19.40 9.17
N ARG A 59 -0.01 -20.54 9.63
CA ARG A 59 0.35 -21.67 8.75
C ARG A 59 -0.86 -22.21 8.00
N GLU A 60 -2.00 -22.37 8.65
CA GLU A 60 -3.24 -22.82 8.01
C GLU A 60 -3.69 -21.87 6.89
N ILE A 61 -3.58 -20.57 7.09
CA ILE A 61 -3.87 -19.56 6.05
C ILE A 61 -2.95 -19.77 4.83
N LEU A 62 -1.66 -19.94 5.07
CA LEU A 62 -0.69 -20.13 3.99
C LEU A 62 -0.84 -21.46 3.27
N GLU A 63 -1.29 -22.54 3.94
CA GLU A 63 -1.52 -23.84 3.31
C GLU A 63 -2.68 -23.81 2.30
N GLN A 64 -3.52 -22.78 2.29
CA GLN A 64 -4.53 -22.56 1.24
C GLN A 64 -3.91 -22.00 -0.05
N ASP A 65 -2.72 -21.43 0.01
CA ASP A 65 -2.02 -20.91 -1.16
C ASP A 65 -1.27 -22.00 -1.90
N ARG A 66 -1.55 -22.14 -3.21
CA ARG A 66 -0.93 -23.17 -4.08
C ARG A 66 0.59 -23.07 -4.14
N PHE A 67 1.14 -21.88 -3.99
CA PHE A 67 2.57 -21.65 -4.04
C PHE A 67 3.24 -22.16 -2.76
N PHE A 68 2.65 -21.86 -1.60
CA PHE A 68 3.14 -22.33 -0.31
C PHE A 68 3.09 -23.86 -0.21
N HIS A 69 2.04 -24.46 -0.72
CA HIS A 69 1.90 -25.93 -0.76
C HIS A 69 3.07 -26.65 -1.45
N LYS A 70 3.62 -26.03 -2.49
CA LYS A 70 4.75 -26.59 -3.27
C LYS A 70 6.12 -26.38 -2.63
N MET A 71 6.22 -25.63 -1.54
CA MET A 71 7.48 -25.35 -0.87
C MET A 71 7.96 -26.58 -0.07
N SER A 72 9.29 -26.75 0.00
CA SER A 72 9.89 -27.73 0.93
C SER A 72 9.63 -27.30 2.39
N ALA A 73 9.69 -28.25 3.32
CA ALA A 73 9.51 -27.98 4.74
C ALA A 73 10.45 -26.88 5.27
N GLN A 74 11.72 -26.90 4.83
CA GLN A 74 12.69 -25.88 5.21
C GLN A 74 12.35 -24.50 4.64
N THR A 75 11.90 -24.45 3.38
CA THR A 75 11.47 -23.18 2.76
C THR A 75 10.23 -22.62 3.47
N LYS A 76 9.26 -23.46 3.81
CA LYS A 76 8.08 -23.07 4.60
C LYS A 76 8.48 -22.48 5.95
N LYS A 77 9.41 -23.12 6.65
CA LYS A 77 9.93 -22.61 7.92
C LYS A 77 10.55 -21.23 7.75
N ASN A 78 11.48 -21.06 6.81
CA ASN A 78 12.11 -19.76 6.55
C ASN A 78 11.09 -18.69 6.15
N TYR A 79 10.05 -19.06 5.41
CA TYR A 79 8.98 -18.16 5.00
C TYR A 79 8.19 -17.64 6.21
N MET A 80 7.88 -18.53 7.16
CA MET A 80 7.19 -18.19 8.41
C MET A 80 8.05 -17.36 9.36
N GLU A 81 9.37 -17.61 9.39
CA GLU A 81 10.32 -16.87 10.23
C GLU A 81 10.63 -15.46 9.69
N SER A 82 10.31 -15.17 8.42
CA SER A 82 10.52 -13.85 7.83
C SER A 82 9.68 -12.79 8.55
N PRO A 83 10.30 -11.72 9.11
CA PRO A 83 9.54 -10.67 9.78
C PRO A 83 8.49 -10.00 8.89
N LEU A 84 8.82 -9.79 7.61
CA LEU A 84 7.87 -9.22 6.65
C LEU A 84 6.66 -10.14 6.45
N ASN A 85 6.90 -11.42 6.15
CA ASN A 85 5.83 -12.37 5.89
C ASN A 85 4.96 -12.58 7.13
N PHE A 86 5.58 -12.68 8.31
CA PHE A 86 4.86 -12.81 9.57
C PHE A 86 3.93 -11.61 9.82
N SER A 87 4.41 -10.39 9.58
CA SER A 87 3.56 -9.19 9.68
C SER A 87 2.40 -9.19 8.68
N MET A 88 2.63 -9.66 7.44
CA MET A 88 1.56 -9.79 6.46
C MET A 88 0.52 -10.84 6.87
N MET A 89 0.93 -11.92 7.56
CA MET A 89 0.01 -12.89 8.13
C MET A 89 -0.84 -12.31 9.27
N MET A 90 -0.26 -11.47 10.13
CA MET A 90 -1.02 -10.74 11.15
C MET A 90 -2.13 -9.90 10.51
N VAL A 91 -1.86 -9.22 9.40
CA VAL A 91 -2.90 -8.46 8.66
C VAL A 91 -3.92 -9.40 8.01
N SER A 92 -3.47 -10.46 7.37
CA SER A 92 -4.37 -11.43 6.72
C SER A 92 -5.31 -12.11 7.70
N ASN A 93 -4.86 -12.33 8.94
CA ASN A 93 -5.67 -12.91 10.03
C ASN A 93 -6.56 -11.88 10.75
N GLY A 94 -6.36 -10.58 10.53
CA GLY A 94 -7.09 -9.52 11.21
C GLY A 94 -6.53 -9.13 12.58
N ASP A 95 -5.34 -9.60 12.97
CA ASP A 95 -4.66 -9.21 14.20
C ASP A 95 -4.09 -7.80 14.11
N ALA A 96 -3.68 -7.39 12.90
CA ALA A 96 -3.21 -6.05 12.59
C ALA A 96 -4.01 -5.42 11.43
N ASP A 97 -4.11 -4.10 11.41
CA ASP A 97 -4.78 -3.34 10.36
C ASP A 97 -3.84 -2.97 9.20
N GLY A 98 -2.53 -2.96 9.45
CA GLY A 98 -1.57 -2.60 8.42
C GLY A 98 -0.11 -2.89 8.77
N VAL A 99 0.70 -2.98 7.70
CA VAL A 99 2.16 -3.13 7.77
C VAL A 99 2.82 -1.94 7.10
N VAL A 100 3.81 -1.36 7.76
CA VAL A 100 4.70 -0.37 7.17
C VAL A 100 6.09 -0.96 7.05
N ALA A 101 6.53 -1.21 5.81
CA ALA A 101 7.80 -1.85 5.49
C ALA A 101 8.48 -1.17 4.29
N GLY A 102 9.73 -1.50 4.00
CA GLY A 102 10.50 -0.98 2.88
C GLY A 102 11.65 -0.06 3.27
N ALA A 103 11.99 0.04 4.56
CA ALA A 103 13.19 0.75 4.99
C ALA A 103 14.49 0.02 4.58
N VAL A 104 14.46 -1.32 4.62
CA VAL A 104 15.56 -2.21 4.18
C VAL A 104 15.08 -3.29 3.21
N THR A 105 13.82 -3.65 3.22
CA THR A 105 13.24 -4.63 2.31
C THR A 105 12.93 -3.96 0.96
N SER A 106 13.22 -4.66 -0.13
CA SER A 106 12.94 -4.14 -1.47
C SER A 106 11.42 -3.99 -1.73
N THR A 107 11.02 -2.98 -2.51
CA THR A 107 9.62 -2.80 -2.97
C THR A 107 9.05 -4.08 -3.58
N ARG A 108 9.86 -4.78 -4.37
CA ARG A 108 9.50 -6.05 -5.00
C ARG A 108 9.10 -7.12 -3.96
N ASP A 109 9.85 -7.23 -2.88
CA ASP A 109 9.60 -8.27 -1.87
C ASP A 109 8.42 -7.89 -0.98
N VAL A 110 8.26 -6.59 -0.65
CA VAL A 110 7.07 -6.09 0.06
C VAL A 110 5.79 -6.36 -0.75
N LEU A 111 5.78 -5.98 -2.03
CA LEU A 111 4.62 -6.21 -2.91
C LEU A 111 4.32 -7.70 -3.08
N ARG A 112 5.37 -8.53 -3.26
CA ARG A 112 5.20 -9.98 -3.37
C ARG A 112 4.57 -10.59 -2.13
N ALA A 113 5.03 -10.19 -0.94
CA ALA A 113 4.47 -10.65 0.32
C ALA A 113 3.02 -10.19 0.49
N ALA A 114 2.73 -8.92 0.23
CA ALA A 114 1.38 -8.36 0.32
C ALA A 114 0.40 -9.07 -0.61
N ILE A 115 0.73 -9.22 -1.90
CA ILE A 115 -0.15 -9.87 -2.89
C ILE A 115 -0.39 -11.35 -2.55
N ARG A 116 0.62 -12.06 -2.05
CA ARG A 116 0.51 -13.48 -1.77
C ARG A 116 -0.18 -13.81 -0.46
N ILE A 117 0.03 -13.01 0.57
CA ILE A 117 -0.43 -13.31 1.92
C ILE A 117 -1.73 -12.56 2.24
N VAL A 118 -1.77 -11.26 1.97
CA VAL A 118 -2.97 -10.43 2.22
C VAL A 118 -3.96 -10.53 1.07
N GLY A 119 -3.45 -10.63 -0.17
CA GLY A 119 -4.26 -10.71 -1.37
C GLY A 119 -4.61 -9.35 -1.96
N ILE A 120 -5.47 -9.38 -2.95
CA ILE A 120 -6.00 -8.22 -3.67
C ILE A 120 -7.50 -8.16 -3.42
N LYS A 121 -8.07 -6.98 -3.23
CA LYS A 121 -9.53 -6.81 -3.13
C LYS A 121 -10.23 -7.43 -4.34
N ALA A 122 -11.33 -8.12 -4.12
CA ALA A 122 -12.07 -8.81 -5.18
C ALA A 122 -12.50 -7.86 -6.31
N GLU A 123 -12.82 -6.61 -5.97
CA GLU A 123 -13.26 -5.58 -6.90
C GLU A 123 -12.11 -4.97 -7.71
N SER A 124 -10.89 -4.95 -7.16
CA SER A 124 -9.78 -4.17 -7.75
C SER A 124 -9.01 -4.90 -8.85
N ARG A 125 -9.03 -6.22 -8.94
CA ARG A 125 -8.29 -7.07 -9.89
C ARG A 125 -6.77 -6.81 -9.99
N TRP A 126 -6.30 -5.60 -9.67
CA TRP A 126 -4.92 -5.15 -9.82
C TRP A 126 -4.42 -4.44 -8.57
N VAL A 127 -3.09 -4.42 -8.42
CA VAL A 127 -2.39 -3.59 -7.44
C VAL A 127 -1.75 -2.44 -8.20
N SER A 128 -1.95 -1.23 -7.72
CA SER A 128 -1.29 -0.02 -8.22
C SER A 128 -0.59 0.70 -7.08
N SER A 129 0.25 1.66 -7.43
CA SER A 129 0.97 2.48 -6.46
C SER A 129 0.66 3.97 -6.65
N SER A 130 0.76 4.72 -5.55
CA SER A 130 0.58 6.16 -5.62
C SER A 130 1.58 6.90 -4.72
N PHE A 131 1.99 8.09 -5.17
CA PHE A 131 2.68 9.06 -4.34
C PHE A 131 1.70 10.16 -3.93
N PHE A 132 1.60 10.40 -2.63
CA PHE A 132 0.94 11.57 -2.11
C PHE A 132 1.97 12.67 -1.90
N MET A 133 1.92 13.69 -2.74
CA MET A 133 2.89 14.78 -2.79
C MET A 133 2.27 16.05 -2.23
N ILE A 134 2.97 16.69 -1.30
CA ILE A 134 2.55 17.94 -0.69
C ILE A 134 3.52 19.02 -1.15
N SER A 135 2.99 20.18 -1.59
CA SER A 135 3.81 21.33 -1.98
C SER A 135 4.67 21.82 -0.80
N PRO A 136 5.83 22.45 -1.05
CA PRO A 136 6.67 22.99 0.02
C PRO A 136 5.93 24.00 0.93
N ALA A 137 4.99 24.76 0.37
CA ALA A 137 4.16 25.70 1.12
C ALA A 137 3.01 25.00 1.87
N ALA A 138 2.82 23.69 1.70
CA ALA A 138 1.73 22.90 2.27
C ALA A 138 0.30 23.43 1.95
N ASP A 139 0.16 24.16 0.86
CA ASP A 139 -1.11 24.70 0.36
C ASP A 139 -1.80 23.78 -0.64
N LEU A 140 -1.01 22.96 -1.37
CA LEU A 140 -1.49 22.02 -2.39
C LEU A 140 -1.02 20.60 -2.11
N ALA A 141 -1.87 19.64 -2.42
CA ALA A 141 -1.52 18.22 -2.43
C ALA A 141 -1.93 17.56 -3.75
N TYR A 142 -1.14 16.62 -4.19
CA TYR A 142 -1.38 15.84 -5.41
C TYR A 142 -1.19 14.35 -5.12
N THR A 143 -2.02 13.53 -5.76
CA THR A 143 -1.83 12.07 -5.80
C THR A 143 -1.42 11.68 -7.20
N PHE A 144 -0.21 11.17 -7.36
CA PHE A 144 0.31 10.66 -8.64
C PHE A 144 0.21 9.14 -8.65
N ALA A 145 -0.32 8.54 -9.71
CA ALA A 145 -0.44 7.10 -9.90
C ALA A 145 -0.49 6.72 -11.40
N ASP A 146 -0.03 5.56 -11.81
CA ASP A 146 0.75 4.59 -11.07
C ASP A 146 2.22 5.04 -11.00
N CYS A 147 2.88 4.73 -9.90
CA CYS A 147 4.25 5.21 -9.66
C CYS A 147 5.33 4.13 -9.86
N GLY A 148 4.97 2.89 -10.14
CA GLY A 148 6.00 1.88 -10.37
C GLY A 148 5.59 0.42 -10.14
N VAL A 149 4.32 0.08 -10.26
CA VAL A 149 3.82 -1.30 -10.18
C VAL A 149 3.42 -1.82 -11.55
N ILE A 150 2.71 -1.02 -12.34
CA ILE A 150 2.23 -1.39 -13.68
C ILE A 150 2.95 -0.54 -14.72
N PRO A 151 3.97 -1.08 -15.41
CA PRO A 151 4.80 -0.29 -16.34
C PRO A 151 4.03 0.24 -17.55
N GLU A 152 3.07 -0.52 -18.06
CA GLU A 152 2.25 -0.17 -19.23
C GLU A 152 0.80 -0.60 -18.98
N PRO A 153 0.02 0.24 -18.26
CA PRO A 153 -1.35 -0.09 -17.90
C PRO A 153 -2.28 -0.07 -19.12
N SER A 154 -3.21 -1.03 -19.20
CA SER A 154 -4.31 -0.99 -20.16
C SER A 154 -5.30 0.12 -19.85
N SER A 155 -6.24 0.39 -20.75
CA SER A 155 -7.31 1.39 -20.56
C SER A 155 -8.13 1.12 -19.30
N ASP A 156 -8.51 -0.14 -19.06
CA ASP A 156 -9.27 -0.56 -17.88
C ASP A 156 -8.44 -0.38 -16.58
N GLN A 157 -7.15 -0.71 -16.64
CA GLN A 157 -6.24 -0.50 -15.51
C GLN A 157 -6.09 0.98 -15.19
N LEU A 158 -5.92 1.85 -16.20
CA LEU A 158 -5.84 3.30 -16.00
C LEU A 158 -7.12 3.87 -15.38
N ALA A 159 -8.29 3.43 -15.83
CA ALA A 159 -9.57 3.85 -15.26
C ALA A 159 -9.69 3.41 -13.78
N SER A 160 -9.31 2.17 -13.46
CA SER A 160 -9.29 1.67 -12.09
C SER A 160 -8.30 2.44 -11.20
N ILE A 161 -7.07 2.68 -11.69
CA ILE A 161 -6.04 3.48 -11.01
C ILE A 161 -6.57 4.88 -10.69
N ALA A 162 -7.24 5.51 -11.65
CA ALA A 162 -7.84 6.83 -11.47
C ALA A 162 -8.88 6.86 -10.36
N GLY A 163 -9.79 5.86 -10.34
CA GLY A 163 -10.82 5.73 -9.32
C GLY A 163 -10.25 5.53 -7.92
N GLU A 164 -9.34 4.57 -7.75
CA GLU A 164 -8.70 4.30 -6.45
C GLU A 164 -7.87 5.49 -5.97
N SER A 165 -7.18 6.19 -6.88
CA SER A 165 -6.40 7.39 -6.54
C SER A 165 -7.28 8.56 -6.14
N ALA A 166 -8.45 8.72 -6.74
CA ALA A 166 -9.43 9.73 -6.37
C ALA A 166 -9.98 9.48 -4.96
N ILE A 167 -10.32 8.23 -4.63
CA ILE A 167 -10.76 7.83 -3.29
C ILE A 167 -9.66 8.10 -2.27
N LEU A 168 -8.42 7.72 -2.56
CA LEU A 168 -7.29 7.98 -1.68
C LEU A 168 -7.07 9.47 -1.47
N HIS A 169 -7.10 10.27 -2.53
CA HIS A 169 -6.93 11.72 -2.45
C HIS A 169 -7.99 12.36 -1.54
N ARG A 170 -9.26 12.04 -1.73
CA ARG A 170 -10.36 12.52 -0.89
C ARG A 170 -10.17 12.11 0.58
N LEU A 171 -9.73 10.88 0.84
CA LEU A 171 -9.45 10.42 2.20
C LEU A 171 -8.36 11.26 2.86
N LEU A 172 -7.23 11.46 2.17
CA LEU A 172 -6.06 12.13 2.74
C LEU A 172 -6.23 13.64 2.87
N THR A 173 -6.94 14.28 1.94
CA THR A 173 -7.09 15.75 1.90
C THR A 173 -8.42 16.24 2.47
N GLY A 174 -9.48 15.45 2.31
CA GLY A 174 -10.87 15.88 2.51
C GLY A 174 -11.43 16.71 1.35
N GLU A 175 -10.65 16.93 0.30
CA GLU A 175 -11.02 17.73 -0.86
C GLU A 175 -11.67 16.87 -1.95
N GLU A 176 -12.52 17.45 -2.78
CA GLU A 176 -13.08 16.79 -3.93
C GLU A 176 -12.00 16.56 -4.99
N PRO A 177 -11.71 15.31 -5.39
CA PRO A 177 -10.63 15.02 -6.31
C PRO A 177 -10.96 15.47 -7.73
N ARG A 178 -9.95 16.02 -8.40
CA ARG A 178 -9.99 16.33 -9.83
C ARG A 178 -8.94 15.50 -10.52
N VAL A 179 -9.37 14.59 -11.40
CA VAL A 179 -8.47 13.62 -12.05
C VAL A 179 -8.04 14.14 -13.42
N ALA A 180 -6.73 14.05 -13.68
CA ALA A 180 -6.15 14.34 -14.98
C ALA A 180 -5.38 13.10 -15.48
N PHE A 181 -5.72 12.63 -16.67
CA PHE A 181 -4.96 11.61 -17.37
C PHE A 181 -3.87 12.27 -18.20
N LEU A 182 -2.62 11.93 -17.91
CA LEU A 182 -1.46 12.55 -18.55
C LEU A 182 -1.00 11.77 -19.77
N SER A 183 -0.63 12.49 -20.82
CA SER A 183 -0.11 11.95 -22.06
C SER A 183 1.05 12.83 -22.57
N PHE A 184 1.93 12.24 -23.38
CA PHE A 184 2.91 13.00 -24.15
C PHE A 184 2.27 13.84 -25.28
N SER A 185 1.01 13.58 -25.61
CA SER A 185 0.28 14.25 -26.71
C SER A 185 -0.63 15.34 -26.14
N THR A 186 -0.56 16.52 -26.72
CA THR A 186 -1.45 17.64 -26.37
C THR A 186 -2.71 17.59 -27.23
N LYS A 187 -3.88 17.42 -26.59
CA LYS A 187 -5.22 17.50 -27.20
C LYS A 187 -5.35 16.78 -28.58
N GLY A 188 -4.75 15.60 -28.69
CA GLY A 188 -4.89 14.78 -29.91
C GLY A 188 -3.89 15.08 -31.03
N SER A 189 -2.83 15.82 -30.76
CA SER A 189 -1.77 16.12 -31.74
C SER A 189 -0.99 14.89 -32.20
N ALA A 190 -1.06 13.76 -31.49
CA ALA A 190 -0.43 12.51 -31.89
C ALA A 190 -1.45 11.38 -32.07
N ASN A 191 -1.26 10.58 -33.13
CA ASN A 191 -1.97 9.32 -33.31
C ASN A 191 -1.06 8.16 -32.91
N HIS A 192 -1.23 7.68 -31.66
CA HIS A 192 -0.39 6.63 -31.09
C HIS A 192 -1.22 5.75 -30.16
N HIS A 193 -0.94 4.45 -30.08
CA HIS A 193 -1.72 3.51 -29.29
C HIS A 193 -1.83 3.92 -27.81
N ARG A 194 -0.75 4.45 -27.20
CA ARG A 194 -0.78 4.95 -25.82
C ARG A 194 -1.71 6.13 -25.62
N VAL A 195 -1.90 6.98 -26.63
CA VAL A 195 -2.89 8.08 -26.59
C VAL A 195 -4.31 7.54 -26.67
N SER A 196 -4.53 6.51 -27.50
CA SER A 196 -5.83 5.82 -27.61
C SER A 196 -6.21 5.16 -26.30
N HIS A 197 -5.27 4.44 -25.64
CA HIS A 197 -5.50 3.84 -24.31
C HIS A 197 -5.95 4.86 -23.27
N ILE A 198 -5.34 6.04 -23.25
CA ILE A 198 -5.73 7.11 -22.32
C ILE A 198 -7.14 7.62 -22.62
N ARG A 199 -7.50 7.82 -23.87
CA ARG A 199 -8.87 8.25 -24.27
C ARG A 199 -9.92 7.22 -23.87
N GLU A 200 -9.65 5.95 -24.11
CA GLU A 200 -10.52 4.86 -23.68
C GLU A 200 -10.67 4.82 -22.15
N ALA A 201 -9.56 4.98 -21.41
CA ALA A 201 -9.58 5.03 -19.96
C ALA A 201 -10.43 6.18 -19.42
N ILE A 202 -10.38 7.37 -20.05
CA ILE A 202 -11.24 8.51 -19.69
C ILE A 202 -12.72 8.17 -19.86
N ILE A 203 -13.07 7.51 -20.96
CA ILE A 203 -14.46 7.10 -21.23
C ILE A 203 -14.94 6.07 -20.19
N THR A 204 -14.08 5.12 -19.83
CA THR A 204 -14.40 4.08 -18.83
C THR A 204 -14.52 4.65 -17.42
N PHE A 205 -13.74 5.70 -17.11
CA PHE A 205 -13.72 6.36 -15.80
C PHE A 205 -14.91 7.30 -15.58
N ALA A 206 -15.41 7.96 -16.62
CA ALA A 206 -16.49 8.96 -16.55
C ALA A 206 -17.83 8.35 -16.22
#